data_85e911e6150bb73bc8c51f1536b79829
#
_entry.id   85e911e6150bb73bc8c51f1536b79829
#
_cell.length_a   1.000
_cell.length_b   1.000
_cell.length_c   1.000
_cell.angle_alpha   90.00
_cell.angle_beta   90.00
_cell.angle_gamma   90.00
#
_symmetry.space_group_name_H-M   'P 1'
#
loop_
_entity.id
_entity.type
_entity.pdbx_description
1 polymer ?
#
loop_
_entity_poly.entity_id
_entity_poly.type
_entity_poly.pdbx_seq_one_letter_code
_entity_poly.pdbx_strand_id
1 'polypeptide(L)'
;MFPRIRSLTLVFILALFVTTVSLSLSQAAKPEAPGLAAWDQVYSVLISPRCINCHTATNYPQQGDDRHRHFANVVRGPDGHGVPALNCVGCHQDRNAESTGVPGGLNWHLAPLSMQWQDLNDQPLSSAAVCRAVTDPSKNEHMNGPALLKHHETADLVLWAWNPGRRPDGTMRTTPPLSHQEFVAATRAWVEAGTPCPKGR
;
A
#
# COMPACT_ATOMS: atom_id res chain seq x y z
N MET A 1 -62.94 -72.88 -31.93
CA MET A 1 -62.97 -71.40 -32.07
C MET A 1 -61.96 -70.82 -31.08
N PHE A 2 -60.74 -70.60 -31.54
CA PHE A 2 -59.61 -70.15 -30.69
C PHE A 2 -59.24 -68.70 -30.97
N PRO A 3 -59.13 -67.82 -29.97
CA PRO A 3 -58.64 -66.52 -30.21
C PRO A 3 -57.10 -66.46 -30.19
N ARG A 4 -56.56 -65.72 -31.12
CA ARG A 4 -55.13 -65.48 -31.36
C ARG A 4 -54.57 -64.56 -30.24
N ILE A 5 -53.52 -65.09 -29.57
CA ILE A 5 -52.71 -64.29 -28.67
C ILE A 5 -51.75 -63.41 -29.49
N ARG A 6 -51.85 -62.08 -29.41
CA ARG A 6 -50.89 -61.17 -29.98
C ARG A 6 -49.77 -60.93 -28.96
N SER A 7 -48.56 -61.35 -29.36
CA SER A 7 -47.31 -61.16 -28.63
C SER A 7 -46.95 -59.61 -28.69
N LEU A 8 -46.97 -58.92 -27.55
CA LEU A 8 -46.42 -57.58 -27.43
C LEU A 8 -44.91 -57.70 -27.18
N THR A 9 -44.12 -57.32 -28.18
CA THR A 9 -42.68 -57.18 -28.03
C THR A 9 -42.39 -55.88 -27.29
N LEU A 10 -41.93 -55.96 -26.03
CA LEU A 10 -41.50 -54.85 -25.22
C LEU A 10 -40.06 -54.46 -25.66
N VAL A 11 -39.92 -53.35 -26.34
CA VAL A 11 -38.57 -52.78 -26.67
C VAL A 11 -38.13 -52.01 -25.48
N PHE A 12 -37.12 -52.51 -24.75
CA PHE A 12 -36.41 -51.78 -23.72
C PHE A 12 -35.41 -50.83 -24.39
N ILE A 13 -35.72 -49.52 -24.38
CA ILE A 13 -34.77 -48.51 -24.76
C ILE A 13 -33.91 -48.21 -23.52
N LEU A 14 -32.68 -48.74 -23.54
CA LEU A 14 -31.67 -48.46 -22.52
C LEU A 14 -31.09 -47.06 -22.82
N ALA A 15 -31.57 -46.04 -22.15
CA ALA A 15 -30.99 -44.71 -22.23
C ALA A 15 -29.67 -44.69 -21.43
N LEU A 16 -28.54 -44.74 -22.12
CA LEU A 16 -27.22 -44.48 -21.52
C LEU A 16 -27.11 -43.01 -21.18
N PHE A 17 -27.28 -42.64 -19.92
CA PHE A 17 -26.89 -41.32 -19.41
C PHE A 17 -25.37 -41.30 -19.30
N VAL A 18 -24.69 -40.72 -20.29
CA VAL A 18 -23.28 -40.37 -20.20
C VAL A 18 -23.20 -39.08 -19.38
N THR A 19 -22.96 -39.19 -18.09
CA THR A 19 -22.62 -38.07 -17.24
C THR A 19 -21.19 -37.61 -17.55
N THR A 20 -21.05 -36.59 -18.39
CA THR A 20 -19.78 -35.91 -18.58
C THR A 20 -19.42 -35.13 -17.30
N VAL A 21 -18.59 -35.76 -16.48
CA VAL A 21 -17.95 -35.06 -15.35
C VAL A 21 -16.95 -34.05 -15.96
N SER A 22 -17.35 -32.78 -16.07
CA SER A 22 -16.44 -31.70 -16.41
C SER A 22 -15.48 -31.51 -15.25
N LEU A 23 -14.28 -32.08 -15.32
CA LEU A 23 -13.18 -31.70 -14.45
C LEU A 23 -12.82 -30.27 -14.79
N SER A 24 -13.33 -29.32 -14.00
CA SER A 24 -12.81 -27.98 -13.97
C SER A 24 -11.38 -28.06 -13.41
N LEU A 25 -10.39 -28.09 -14.30
CA LEU A 25 -9.00 -27.84 -13.92
C LEU A 25 -8.95 -26.43 -13.35
N SER A 26 -9.03 -26.29 -12.03
CA SER A 26 -8.66 -25.05 -11.36
C SER A 26 -7.21 -24.79 -11.76
N GLN A 27 -7.00 -23.82 -12.66
CA GLN A 27 -5.66 -23.35 -12.97
C GLN A 27 -5.13 -22.74 -11.66
N ALA A 28 -4.27 -23.48 -10.96
CA ALA A 28 -3.51 -22.94 -9.87
C ALA A 28 -2.83 -21.67 -10.40
N ALA A 29 -3.10 -20.53 -9.75
CA ALA A 29 -2.46 -19.26 -10.12
C ALA A 29 -0.95 -19.52 -10.16
N LYS A 30 -0.31 -19.10 -11.28
CA LYS A 30 1.14 -19.23 -11.43
C LYS A 30 1.77 -18.59 -10.20
N PRO A 31 2.70 -19.25 -9.49
CA PRO A 31 3.34 -18.66 -8.33
C PRO A 31 3.86 -17.27 -8.68
N GLU A 32 3.44 -16.27 -7.96
CA GLU A 32 3.93 -14.91 -8.14
C GLU A 32 5.43 -14.90 -7.88
N ALA A 33 6.19 -14.11 -8.65
CA ALA A 33 7.62 -14.00 -8.43
C ALA A 33 7.87 -13.54 -6.99
N PRO A 34 8.76 -14.20 -6.22
CA PRO A 34 8.91 -13.94 -4.77
C PRO A 34 9.05 -12.46 -4.39
N GLY A 35 9.69 -11.68 -5.25
CA GLY A 35 9.83 -10.23 -5.06
C GLY A 35 8.52 -9.45 -5.20
N LEU A 36 7.54 -9.91 -5.97
CA LEU A 36 6.26 -9.22 -6.14
C LEU A 36 5.37 -9.39 -4.90
N ALA A 37 5.34 -10.58 -4.30
CA ALA A 37 4.62 -10.79 -3.04
C ALA A 37 5.21 -9.94 -1.89
N ALA A 38 6.53 -9.78 -1.86
CA ALA A 38 7.20 -8.88 -0.92
C ALA A 38 6.84 -7.40 -1.20
N TRP A 39 6.79 -7.01 -2.47
CA TRP A 39 6.36 -5.67 -2.85
C TRP A 39 4.91 -5.38 -2.42
N ASP A 40 3.99 -6.32 -2.53
CA ASP A 40 2.60 -6.11 -2.09
C ASP A 40 2.51 -5.79 -0.59
N GLN A 41 3.35 -6.42 0.22
CA GLN A 41 3.49 -6.08 1.64
C GLN A 41 4.04 -4.66 1.83
N VAL A 42 5.10 -4.30 1.11
CA VAL A 42 5.66 -2.93 1.13
C VAL A 42 4.59 -1.93 0.72
N TYR A 43 3.92 -2.13 -0.40
CA TYR A 43 2.88 -1.24 -0.92
C TYR A 43 1.74 -1.01 0.10
N SER A 44 1.30 -2.05 0.81
CA SER A 44 0.26 -1.93 1.83
C SER A 44 0.62 -0.93 2.95
N VAL A 45 1.90 -0.83 3.28
CA VAL A 45 2.44 0.15 4.23
C VAL A 45 2.49 1.54 3.61
N LEU A 46 3.02 1.66 2.39
CA LEU A 46 3.22 2.95 1.73
C LEU A 46 1.91 3.72 1.51
N ILE A 47 0.79 3.02 1.27
CA ILE A 47 -0.53 3.65 1.12
C ILE A 47 -1.28 3.83 2.45
N SER A 48 -0.69 3.46 3.59
CA SER A 48 -1.28 3.74 4.90
C SER A 48 -1.26 5.25 5.20
N PRO A 49 -2.21 5.76 6.01
CA PRO A 49 -2.25 7.18 6.35
C PRO A 49 -0.94 7.73 6.92
N ARG A 50 -0.14 6.87 7.59
CA ARG A 50 1.14 7.29 8.19
C ARG A 50 2.21 7.65 7.16
N CYS A 51 2.09 7.13 5.95
CA CYS A 51 3.02 7.39 4.85
C CYS A 51 2.41 8.33 3.82
N ILE A 52 1.20 8.00 3.30
CA ILE A 52 0.60 8.70 2.18
C ILE A 52 0.20 10.16 2.50
N ASN A 53 -0.03 10.50 3.78
CA ASN A 53 -0.32 11.88 4.20
C ASN A 53 0.84 12.84 3.88
N CYS A 54 2.10 12.36 3.93
CA CYS A 54 3.28 13.12 3.55
C CYS A 54 3.62 12.95 2.07
N HIS A 55 3.35 11.77 1.50
CA HIS A 55 3.52 11.45 0.08
C HIS A 55 2.30 11.85 -0.76
N THR A 56 1.76 13.03 -0.49
CA THR A 56 0.56 13.58 -1.12
C THR A 56 0.87 14.28 -2.45
N ALA A 57 -0.09 14.24 -3.39
CA ALA A 57 -0.05 15.01 -4.64
C ALA A 57 -0.38 16.50 -4.45
N THR A 58 -0.88 16.89 -3.28
CA THR A 58 -1.38 18.22 -3.03
C THR A 58 -0.28 19.22 -2.63
N ASN A 59 -0.58 20.50 -2.77
CA ASN A 59 0.28 21.58 -2.28
C ASN A 59 0.14 21.82 -0.75
N TYR A 60 -0.38 20.84 -0.03
CA TYR A 60 -0.55 20.87 1.42
C TYR A 60 -0.40 19.47 2.00
N PRO A 61 0.02 19.32 3.26
CA PRO A 61 0.02 18.05 3.93
C PRO A 61 -1.41 17.59 4.23
N GLN A 62 -1.60 16.29 4.29
CA GLN A 62 -2.78 15.67 4.86
C GLN A 62 -2.52 15.24 6.29
N GLN A 63 -3.57 15.04 7.08
CA GLN A 63 -3.48 14.54 8.44
C GLN A 63 -4.66 13.65 8.80
N GLY A 64 -4.53 12.93 9.90
CA GLY A 64 -5.55 11.99 10.36
C GLY A 64 -5.55 10.68 9.60
N ASP A 65 -6.40 9.76 10.02
CA ASP A 65 -6.57 8.47 9.34
C ASP A 65 -7.53 8.58 8.15
N ASP A 66 -8.37 9.62 8.17
CA ASP A 66 -9.26 10.04 7.08
C ASP A 66 -8.56 10.91 6.03
N ARG A 67 -7.28 11.25 6.25
CA ARG A 67 -6.43 12.00 5.32
C ARG A 67 -6.97 13.37 4.92
N HIS A 68 -7.70 14.03 5.81
CA HIS A 68 -8.16 15.39 5.55
C HIS A 68 -6.99 16.40 5.44
N ARG A 69 -7.25 17.54 4.83
CA ARG A 69 -6.28 18.62 4.73
C ARG A 69 -5.81 19.03 6.12
N HIS A 70 -4.50 19.27 6.27
CA HIS A 70 -3.89 19.73 7.51
C HIS A 70 -4.54 21.05 7.98
N PHE A 71 -4.85 21.13 9.26
CA PHE A 71 -5.36 22.35 9.89
C PHE A 71 -4.34 23.50 9.79
N ALA A 72 -4.75 24.70 10.15
CA ALA A 72 -3.93 25.91 10.06
C ALA A 72 -3.50 26.34 8.63
N ASN A 73 -4.11 25.74 7.58
CA ASN A 73 -3.83 26.08 6.18
C ASN A 73 -2.34 26.00 5.79
N VAL A 74 -1.61 25.10 6.40
CA VAL A 74 -0.21 24.83 6.04
C VAL A 74 -0.10 24.43 4.57
N VAL A 75 0.91 24.91 3.89
CA VAL A 75 1.23 24.58 2.50
C VAL A 75 2.63 23.95 2.43
N ARG A 76 2.88 23.21 1.36
CA ARG A 76 4.13 22.47 1.13
C ARG A 76 5.38 23.40 1.17
N GLY A 77 5.28 24.59 0.61
CA GLY A 77 6.47 25.41 0.35
C GLY A 77 7.35 24.85 -0.79
N PRO A 78 8.48 25.48 -1.07
CA PRO A 78 9.33 25.10 -2.21
C PRO A 78 10.05 23.75 -2.02
N ASP A 79 10.34 23.36 -0.79
CA ASP A 79 11.17 22.21 -0.42
C ASP A 79 10.47 21.19 0.49
N GLY A 80 9.17 21.32 0.70
CA GLY A 80 8.39 20.43 1.56
C GLY A 80 8.38 20.81 3.04
N HIS A 81 9.12 21.84 3.45
CA HIS A 81 9.21 22.26 4.86
C HIS A 81 8.21 23.35 5.26
N GLY A 82 7.26 23.66 4.38
CA GLY A 82 6.31 24.76 4.58
C GLY A 82 6.85 26.09 4.08
N VAL A 83 6.15 27.16 4.42
CA VAL A 83 6.60 28.54 4.12
C VAL A 83 7.18 29.18 5.39
N PRO A 84 8.01 30.23 5.28
CA PRO A 84 8.69 30.83 6.46
C PRO A 84 7.75 31.17 7.63
N ALA A 85 6.54 31.64 7.34
CA ALA A 85 5.55 32.02 8.36
C ALA A 85 4.84 30.76 8.99
N LEU A 86 4.86 29.63 8.32
CA LEU A 86 4.22 28.36 8.73
C LEU A 86 5.14 27.17 8.38
N ASN A 87 6.38 27.25 8.89
CA ASN A 87 7.34 26.16 8.73
C ASN A 87 6.94 24.97 9.60
N CYS A 88 7.07 23.76 9.06
CA CYS A 88 6.65 22.51 9.72
C CYS A 88 7.25 22.35 11.11
N VAL A 89 8.57 22.58 11.25
CA VAL A 89 9.29 22.41 12.53
C VAL A 89 8.93 23.48 13.58
N GLY A 90 8.18 24.51 13.20
CA GLY A 90 7.64 25.49 14.16
C GLY A 90 6.62 24.86 15.13
N CYS A 91 5.89 23.83 14.67
CA CYS A 91 4.94 23.06 15.48
C CYS A 91 5.41 21.62 15.71
N HIS A 92 5.97 20.96 14.69
CA HIS A 92 6.45 19.58 14.77
C HIS A 92 7.91 19.60 15.26
N GLN A 93 8.11 19.36 16.54
CA GLN A 93 9.43 19.27 17.16
C GLN A 93 10.08 17.91 16.92
N ASP A 94 11.26 17.67 17.48
CA ASP A 94 12.04 16.44 17.31
C ASP A 94 11.35 15.16 17.82
N ARG A 95 10.25 15.31 18.55
CA ARG A 95 9.46 14.23 19.13
C ARG A 95 8.00 14.60 19.31
N ASN A 96 7.14 13.61 19.47
CA ASN A 96 5.73 13.83 19.78
C ASN A 96 5.56 14.67 21.05
N ALA A 97 4.67 15.66 21.00
CA ALA A 97 4.29 16.46 22.16
C ALA A 97 3.10 15.81 22.87
N GLU A 98 3.37 15.05 23.92
CA GLU A 98 2.34 14.27 24.65
C GLU A 98 1.20 15.13 25.22
N SER A 99 1.51 16.37 25.64
CA SER A 99 0.51 17.28 26.24
C SER A 99 -0.45 17.89 25.23
N THR A 100 -0.03 18.06 23.98
CA THR A 100 -0.82 18.74 22.94
C THR A 100 -1.30 17.78 21.85
N GLY A 101 -0.70 16.59 21.81
CA GLY A 101 -0.95 15.61 20.76
C GLY A 101 -0.38 16.02 19.39
N VAL A 102 0.49 17.03 19.32
CA VAL A 102 1.19 17.38 18.07
C VAL A 102 2.24 16.31 17.79
N PRO A 103 2.21 15.67 16.61
CA PRO A 103 3.25 14.70 16.26
C PRO A 103 4.58 15.41 16.00
N GLY A 104 5.69 14.70 16.23
CA GLY A 104 7.02 15.25 15.98
C GLY A 104 8.02 14.17 15.61
N GLY A 105 9.07 14.59 14.95
CA GLY A 105 10.20 13.81 14.50
C GLY A 105 11.24 14.72 13.87
N LEU A 106 12.48 14.28 13.81
CA LEU A 106 13.58 15.09 13.27
C LEU A 106 13.29 15.51 11.82
N ASN A 107 13.53 16.79 11.55
CA ASN A 107 13.40 17.35 10.22
C ASN A 107 12.01 17.12 9.59
N TRP A 108 10.93 17.43 10.30
CA TRP A 108 9.56 17.20 9.84
C TRP A 108 9.26 17.94 8.54
N HIS A 109 8.96 17.21 7.47
CA HIS A 109 8.70 17.75 6.14
C HIS A 109 7.82 16.81 5.29
N LEU A 110 7.33 17.30 4.16
CA LEU A 110 6.65 16.53 3.14
C LEU A 110 7.64 15.89 2.18
N ALA A 111 7.36 14.68 1.75
CA ALA A 111 8.09 14.04 0.66
C ALA A 111 8.01 14.88 -0.63
N PRO A 112 9.03 14.86 -1.50
CA PRO A 112 8.98 15.59 -2.76
C PRO A 112 7.79 15.15 -3.63
N LEU A 113 7.26 16.08 -4.45
CA LEU A 113 6.11 15.77 -5.33
C LEU A 113 6.39 14.62 -6.31
N SER A 114 7.65 14.39 -6.66
CA SER A 114 8.05 13.23 -7.47
C SER A 114 7.74 11.90 -6.80
N MET A 115 7.65 11.89 -5.47
CA MET A 115 7.36 10.73 -4.62
C MET A 115 5.94 10.76 -4.07
N GLN A 116 4.99 11.35 -4.80
CA GLN A 116 3.57 11.24 -4.46
C GLN A 116 3.05 9.82 -4.71
N TRP A 117 2.19 9.33 -3.81
CA TRP A 117 1.59 7.99 -3.89
C TRP A 117 0.07 8.02 -4.01
N GLN A 118 -0.50 9.18 -4.23
CA GLN A 118 -1.93 9.40 -4.50
C GLN A 118 -2.10 10.37 -5.68
N ASP A 119 -3.30 10.36 -6.25
CA ASP A 119 -3.72 11.32 -7.25
C ASP A 119 -4.30 12.61 -6.61
N LEU A 120 -4.72 13.56 -7.45
CA LEU A 120 -5.34 14.82 -6.99
C LEU A 120 -6.75 14.65 -6.40
N ASN A 121 -7.35 13.46 -6.52
CA ASN A 121 -8.63 13.10 -5.90
C ASN A 121 -8.41 12.29 -4.60
N ASP A 122 -7.20 12.37 -4.04
CA ASP A 122 -6.81 11.67 -2.82
C ASP A 122 -6.90 10.14 -2.89
N GLN A 123 -6.95 9.56 -4.11
CA GLN A 123 -6.95 8.11 -4.27
C GLN A 123 -5.52 7.58 -4.34
N PRO A 124 -5.19 6.51 -3.62
CA PRO A 124 -3.88 5.86 -3.77
C PRO A 124 -3.60 5.49 -5.23
N LEU A 125 -2.40 5.78 -5.70
CA LEU A 125 -1.93 5.29 -6.99
C LEU A 125 -1.84 3.76 -6.99
N SER A 126 -1.94 3.15 -8.17
CA SER A 126 -1.81 1.70 -8.28
C SER A 126 -0.45 1.21 -7.76
N SER A 127 -0.42 -0.04 -7.27
CA SER A 127 0.80 -0.71 -6.80
C SER A 127 1.94 -0.61 -7.81
N ALA A 128 1.64 -0.80 -9.10
CA ALA A 128 2.61 -0.64 -10.18
C ALA A 128 3.12 0.80 -10.32
N ALA A 129 2.27 1.81 -10.16
CA ALA A 129 2.66 3.21 -10.29
C ALA A 129 3.55 3.65 -9.11
N VAL A 130 3.20 3.27 -7.88
CA VAL A 130 4.02 3.54 -6.69
C VAL A 130 5.36 2.83 -6.80
N CYS A 131 5.39 1.56 -7.21
CA CYS A 131 6.63 0.81 -7.40
C CYS A 131 7.57 1.51 -8.39
N ARG A 132 7.05 1.91 -9.53
CA ARG A 132 7.86 2.66 -10.52
C ARG A 132 8.38 4.00 -9.98
N ALA A 133 7.60 4.70 -9.16
CA ALA A 133 8.07 5.94 -8.54
C ALA A 133 9.19 5.67 -7.53
N VAL A 134 9.03 4.67 -6.69
CA VAL A 134 10.00 4.27 -5.67
C VAL A 134 11.32 3.76 -6.29
N THR A 135 11.26 3.11 -7.45
CA THR A 135 12.45 2.58 -8.13
C THR A 135 13.07 3.51 -9.18
N ASP A 136 12.46 4.65 -9.44
CA ASP A 136 12.97 5.63 -10.41
C ASP A 136 13.95 6.60 -9.75
N PRO A 137 15.26 6.54 -10.09
CA PRO A 137 16.28 7.41 -9.48
C PRO A 137 16.00 8.92 -9.69
N SER A 138 15.29 9.29 -10.75
CA SER A 138 14.93 10.69 -11.00
C SER A 138 13.82 11.21 -10.05
N LYS A 139 13.14 10.32 -9.35
CA LYS A 139 12.02 10.64 -8.45
C LYS A 139 12.35 10.45 -6.98
N ASN A 140 13.16 9.43 -6.65
CA ASN A 140 13.43 8.95 -5.31
C ASN A 140 14.76 9.46 -4.74
N GLU A 141 15.23 10.64 -5.16
CA GLU A 141 16.49 11.23 -4.71
C GLU A 141 17.71 10.32 -4.95
N HIS A 142 17.70 9.60 -6.08
CA HIS A 142 18.75 8.69 -6.52
C HIS A 142 18.99 7.47 -5.62
N MET A 143 18.03 7.09 -4.79
CA MET A 143 18.15 5.89 -3.95
C MET A 143 18.07 4.62 -4.79
N ASN A 144 19.07 3.75 -4.66
CA ASN A 144 19.05 2.38 -5.15
C ASN A 144 18.40 1.44 -4.11
N GLY A 145 18.25 0.16 -4.43
CA GLY A 145 17.63 -0.82 -3.53
C GLY A 145 18.22 -0.85 -2.12
N PRO A 146 19.54 -0.97 -1.93
CA PRO A 146 20.15 -0.88 -0.61
C PRO A 146 19.88 0.43 0.13
N ALA A 147 19.86 1.57 -0.57
CA ALA A 147 19.56 2.88 0.02
C ALA A 147 18.07 2.98 0.42
N LEU A 148 17.15 2.44 -0.38
CA LEU A 148 15.74 2.32 -0.02
C LEU A 148 15.54 1.46 1.24
N LEU A 149 16.20 0.31 1.31
CA LEU A 149 16.17 -0.53 2.51
C LEU A 149 16.68 0.25 3.72
N LYS A 150 17.81 0.91 3.60
CA LYS A 150 18.38 1.73 4.69
C LYS A 150 17.43 2.85 5.10
N HIS A 151 16.81 3.54 4.15
CA HIS A 151 15.78 4.56 4.40
C HIS A 151 14.62 3.98 5.21
N HIS A 152 14.07 2.84 4.81
CA HIS A 152 12.98 2.18 5.52
C HIS A 152 13.39 1.69 6.92
N GLU A 153 14.64 1.34 7.10
CA GLU A 153 15.17 0.88 8.39
C GLU A 153 15.39 2.01 9.40
N THR A 154 15.79 3.21 8.94
CA THR A 154 16.45 4.17 9.86
C THR A 154 16.03 5.62 9.71
N ALA A 155 15.26 6.00 8.69
CA ALA A 155 14.86 7.39 8.54
C ALA A 155 13.84 7.78 9.63
N ASP A 156 14.07 8.90 10.32
CA ASP A 156 13.29 9.31 11.48
C ASP A 156 11.79 9.43 11.19
N LEU A 157 11.42 10.00 10.05
CA LEU A 157 10.00 10.14 9.66
C LEU A 157 9.37 8.79 9.26
N VAL A 158 10.17 7.83 8.78
CA VAL A 158 9.70 6.46 8.57
C VAL A 158 9.47 5.77 9.91
N LEU A 159 10.42 5.86 10.84
CA LEU A 159 10.30 5.28 12.19
C LEU A 159 9.13 5.88 12.96
N TRP A 160 8.87 7.17 12.77
CA TRP A 160 7.72 7.84 13.39
C TRP A 160 6.39 7.14 13.04
N ALA A 161 6.23 6.57 11.85
CA ALA A 161 4.99 5.92 11.43
C ALA A 161 4.53 4.81 12.39
N TRP A 162 5.45 4.16 13.11
CA TRP A 162 5.17 3.13 14.13
C TRP A 162 5.16 3.66 15.55
N ASN A 163 5.54 4.92 15.75
CA ASN A 163 5.40 5.64 17.02
C ASN A 163 4.73 7.00 16.82
N PRO A 164 3.51 7.05 16.26
CA PRO A 164 2.90 8.31 15.84
C PRO A 164 2.32 9.14 16.99
N GLY A 165 2.41 8.65 18.21
CA GLY A 165 1.92 9.32 19.41
C GLY A 165 0.40 9.36 19.52
N ARG A 166 -0.09 10.17 20.46
CA ARG A 166 -1.52 10.37 20.72
C ARG A 166 -2.10 11.53 19.93
N ARG A 167 -3.41 11.51 19.72
CA ARG A 167 -4.20 12.64 19.28
C ARG A 167 -4.44 13.60 20.46
N PRO A 168 -4.90 14.86 20.20
CA PRO A 168 -5.25 15.79 21.29
C PRO A 168 -6.33 15.26 22.24
N ASP A 169 -7.20 14.36 21.78
CA ASP A 169 -8.22 13.70 22.60
C ASP A 169 -7.69 12.53 23.44
N GLY A 170 -6.38 12.28 23.38
CA GLY A 170 -5.69 11.20 24.11
C GLY A 170 -5.74 9.84 23.43
N THR A 171 -6.47 9.66 22.33
CA THR A 171 -6.48 8.40 21.59
C THR A 171 -5.19 8.17 20.81
N MET A 172 -4.77 6.91 20.68
CA MET A 172 -3.58 6.57 19.87
C MET A 172 -3.87 6.75 18.40
N ARG A 173 -2.90 7.27 17.65
CA ARG A 173 -2.93 7.20 16.18
C ARG A 173 -2.73 5.77 15.72
N THR A 174 -3.37 5.40 14.62
CA THR A 174 -3.14 4.09 13.99
C THR A 174 -1.71 3.99 13.48
N THR A 175 -1.19 2.79 13.43
CA THR A 175 0.08 2.44 12.80
C THR A 175 -0.16 1.81 11.43
N PRO A 176 0.87 1.64 10.60
CA PRO A 176 0.76 0.85 9.36
C PRO A 176 0.30 -0.60 9.62
N PRO A 177 -0.19 -1.31 8.57
CA PRO A 177 -0.76 -2.65 8.72
C PRO A 177 0.24 -3.74 9.13
N LEU A 178 1.53 -3.51 8.88
CA LEU A 178 2.63 -4.39 9.30
C LEU A 178 3.41 -3.75 10.44
N SER A 179 4.04 -4.55 11.28
CA SER A 179 5.08 -4.04 12.19
C SER A 179 6.26 -3.48 11.38
N HIS A 180 7.06 -2.59 11.98
CA HIS A 180 8.26 -2.06 11.32
C HIS A 180 9.23 -3.18 10.92
N GLN A 181 9.39 -4.19 11.76
CA GLN A 181 10.25 -5.34 11.47
C GLN A 181 9.76 -6.13 10.23
N GLU A 182 8.46 -6.38 10.11
CA GLU A 182 7.86 -7.05 8.94
C GLU A 182 8.00 -6.20 7.68
N PHE A 183 7.78 -4.90 7.76
CA PHE A 183 7.97 -3.96 6.65
C PHE A 183 9.42 -3.96 6.14
N VAL A 184 10.39 -3.89 7.05
CA VAL A 184 11.81 -3.95 6.71
C VAL A 184 12.17 -5.31 6.10
N ALA A 185 11.65 -6.41 6.65
CA ALA A 185 11.87 -7.75 6.09
C ALA A 185 11.30 -7.88 4.67
N ALA A 186 10.09 -7.36 4.43
CA ALA A 186 9.47 -7.32 3.11
C ALA A 186 10.29 -6.44 2.13
N THR A 187 10.72 -5.26 2.57
CA THR A 187 11.60 -4.39 1.75
C THR A 187 12.89 -5.11 1.37
N ARG A 188 13.53 -5.78 2.32
CA ARG A 188 14.76 -6.56 2.09
C ARG A 188 14.55 -7.64 1.04
N ALA A 189 13.50 -8.46 1.21
CA ALA A 189 13.17 -9.53 0.27
C ALA A 189 12.89 -8.98 -1.15
N TRP A 190 12.19 -7.84 -1.24
CA TRP A 190 11.93 -7.18 -2.51
C TRP A 190 13.22 -6.63 -3.16
N VAL A 191 14.12 -6.03 -2.37
CA VAL A 191 15.42 -5.51 -2.85
C VAL A 191 16.32 -6.65 -3.32
N GLU A 192 16.41 -7.74 -2.55
CA GLU A 192 17.21 -8.93 -2.90
C GLU A 192 16.69 -9.63 -4.17
N ALA A 193 15.39 -9.52 -4.45
CA ALA A 193 14.79 -10.00 -5.69
C ALA A 193 15.01 -9.06 -6.90
N GLY A 194 15.74 -7.96 -6.74
CA GLY A 194 16.02 -6.99 -7.81
C GLY A 194 14.93 -5.94 -8.00
N THR A 195 14.17 -5.62 -6.98
CA THR A 195 13.12 -4.60 -6.97
C THR A 195 12.07 -4.75 -8.08
N PRO A 196 11.50 -5.95 -8.33
CA PRO A 196 10.51 -6.13 -9.39
C PRO A 196 9.24 -5.32 -9.12
N CYS A 197 8.69 -4.72 -10.19
CA CYS A 197 7.41 -4.01 -10.11
C CYS A 197 6.30 -4.80 -10.79
N PRO A 198 5.05 -4.74 -10.28
CA PRO A 198 3.90 -5.35 -10.93
C PRO A 198 3.72 -4.82 -12.35
N LYS A 199 3.25 -5.67 -13.25
CA LYS A 199 2.79 -5.25 -14.58
C LYS A 199 1.45 -4.54 -14.43
N GLY A 200 1.29 -3.38 -15.04
CA GLY A 200 0.07 -2.61 -15.00
C GLY A 200 0.33 -1.13 -15.25
N ARG A 201 -0.76 -0.38 -15.46
CA ARG A 201 -0.70 1.08 -15.66
C ARG A 201 -0.65 1.81 -14.34
#